data_9a5423cc1c23b930c4d9abe3320e8c64
#
_entry.id   9a5423cc1c23b930c4d9abe3320e8c64
#
_cell.length_a   1.000
_cell.length_b   1.000
_cell.length_c   1.000
_cell.angle_alpha   90.00
_cell.angle_beta   90.00
_cell.angle_gamma   90.00
#
_symmetry.space_group_name_H-M   'P 1'
#
loop_
_entity.id
_entity.type
_entity.pdbx_description
1 polymer ?
#
loop_
_entity_poly.entity_id
_entity_poly.type
_entity_poly.pdbx_seq_one_letter_code
_entity_poly.pdbx_strand_id
1 'polypeptide(L)'
;DAKVSEKFAKSTKRGPLNYVKSAIGEYLRYRSQRYKITTPNGVIAEKAFIIACGNASQYGNNAYIAPNADMHDGLIDVTVVLPITPFDTAILGLLLFSKHIDQDTNIISFRTPSLTIEREREGIIHLDGEPIMMDDRIDIVCHPLSLNVFSRLRTPDKGNFFTNIESSFWDFINSIRSELNV
;
A
#
# COMPACT_ATOMS: atom_id res chain seq x y z
N ASP A 1 6.41 -6.21 -0.47
CA ASP A 1 5.00 -6.32 -0.77
C ASP A 1 4.74 -7.18 -2.02
N ALA A 2 5.29 -6.85 -3.19
CA ALA A 2 5.15 -7.67 -4.39
C ALA A 2 5.57 -9.15 -4.20
N LYS A 3 6.58 -9.43 -3.37
CA LYS A 3 6.95 -10.80 -3.00
C LYS A 3 5.89 -11.50 -2.14
N VAL A 4 5.16 -10.74 -1.32
CA VAL A 4 4.03 -11.28 -0.56
C VAL A 4 2.90 -11.65 -1.53
N SER A 5 2.59 -10.78 -2.48
CA SER A 5 1.59 -11.04 -3.53
C SER A 5 1.96 -12.24 -4.40
N GLU A 6 3.22 -12.37 -4.81
CA GLU A 6 3.71 -13.53 -5.56
C GLU A 6 3.51 -14.84 -4.76
N LYS A 7 3.86 -14.84 -3.49
CA LYS A 7 3.74 -16.01 -2.62
C LYS A 7 2.27 -16.34 -2.35
N PHE A 8 1.44 -15.33 -2.20
CA PHE A 8 0.01 -15.50 -2.01
C PHE A 8 -0.68 -16.03 -3.28
N ALA A 9 -0.30 -15.53 -4.46
CA ALA A 9 -0.80 -16.05 -5.75
C ALA A 9 -0.47 -17.54 -5.97
N LYS A 10 0.66 -18.01 -5.47
CA LYS A 10 1.09 -19.41 -5.51
C LYS A 10 0.46 -20.27 -4.39
N SER A 11 -0.22 -19.68 -3.41
CA SER A 11 -0.85 -20.39 -2.30
C SER A 11 -2.21 -20.95 -2.70
N THR A 12 -2.45 -22.20 -2.36
CA THR A 12 -3.76 -22.85 -2.54
C THR A 12 -4.80 -22.42 -1.50
N LYS A 13 -4.35 -21.84 -0.39
CA LYS A 13 -5.22 -21.33 0.68
C LYS A 13 -5.25 -19.80 0.63
N ARG A 14 -6.39 -19.22 0.27
CA ARG A 14 -6.64 -17.79 0.30
C ARG A 14 -7.23 -17.40 1.65
N GLY A 15 -6.93 -16.15 2.10
CA GLY A 15 -7.53 -15.56 3.28
C GLY A 15 -6.57 -14.70 4.10
N PRO A 16 -7.09 -13.80 4.96
CA PRO A 16 -6.31 -12.79 5.66
C PRO A 16 -5.23 -13.38 6.57
N LEU A 17 -5.48 -14.52 7.21
CA LEU A 17 -4.49 -15.16 8.09
C LEU A 17 -3.26 -15.67 7.31
N ASN A 18 -3.46 -16.23 6.13
CA ASN A 18 -2.36 -16.69 5.27
C ASN A 18 -1.60 -15.51 4.67
N TYR A 19 -2.30 -14.41 4.35
CA TYR A 19 -1.67 -13.17 3.94
C TYR A 19 -0.76 -12.62 5.03
N VAL A 20 -1.23 -12.51 6.27
CA VAL A 20 -0.44 -12.03 7.42
C VAL A 20 0.79 -12.92 7.66
N LYS A 21 0.64 -14.25 7.65
CA LYS A 21 1.78 -15.18 7.80
C LYS A 21 2.81 -15.00 6.68
N SER A 22 2.36 -14.85 5.43
CA SER A 22 3.23 -14.62 4.29
C SER A 22 3.94 -13.26 4.38
N ALA A 23 3.22 -12.21 4.78
CA ALA A 23 3.76 -10.88 4.99
C ALA A 23 4.86 -10.87 6.06
N ILE A 24 4.63 -11.49 7.22
CA ILE A 24 5.63 -11.59 8.30
C ILE A 24 6.86 -12.38 7.82
N GLY A 25 6.66 -13.51 7.12
CA GLY A 25 7.78 -14.32 6.64
C GLY A 25 8.64 -13.60 5.59
N GLU A 26 8.03 -12.82 4.71
CA GLU A 26 8.75 -12.00 3.73
C GLU A 26 9.39 -10.78 4.37
N TYR A 27 8.72 -10.13 5.35
CA TYR A 27 9.29 -9.05 6.10
C TYR A 27 10.64 -9.41 6.75
N LEU A 28 10.71 -10.58 7.42
CA LEU A 28 11.93 -11.04 8.09
C LEU A 28 13.10 -11.32 7.11
N ARG A 29 12.80 -11.53 5.83
CA ARG A 29 13.80 -11.82 4.78
C ARG A 29 14.10 -10.62 3.89
N TYR A 30 13.22 -9.63 3.89
CA TYR A 30 13.31 -8.50 2.98
C TYR A 30 14.39 -7.52 3.43
N ARG A 31 15.20 -7.07 2.48
CA ARG A 31 16.16 -5.98 2.67
C ARG A 31 15.70 -4.79 1.84
N SER A 32 15.59 -3.65 2.49
CA SER A 32 15.29 -2.38 1.83
C SER A 32 16.32 -2.09 0.74
N GLN A 33 15.86 -1.69 -0.43
CA GLN A 33 16.70 -1.36 -1.58
C GLN A 33 16.71 0.16 -1.78
N ARG A 34 17.72 0.65 -2.53
CA ARG A 34 17.76 2.04 -2.96
C ARG A 34 16.89 2.24 -4.17
N TYR A 35 16.12 3.32 -4.15
CA TYR A 35 15.30 3.78 -5.25
C TYR A 35 15.56 5.25 -5.52
N LYS A 36 15.43 5.63 -6.79
CA LYS A 36 15.37 7.02 -7.21
C LYS A 36 13.98 7.25 -7.81
N ILE A 37 13.23 8.16 -7.22
CA ILE A 37 11.89 8.54 -7.65
C ILE A 37 11.99 9.93 -8.24
N THR A 38 11.72 10.05 -9.53
CA THR A 38 11.72 11.32 -10.27
C THR A 38 10.29 11.73 -10.54
N THR A 39 9.94 12.95 -10.18
CA THR A 39 8.63 13.57 -10.42
C THR A 39 8.82 14.91 -11.14
N PRO A 40 7.76 15.53 -11.68
CA PRO A 40 7.85 16.89 -12.22
C PRO A 40 8.35 17.93 -11.20
N ASN A 41 8.17 17.68 -9.91
CA ASN A 41 8.52 18.61 -8.83
C ASN A 41 9.90 18.36 -8.21
N GLY A 42 10.59 17.28 -8.58
CA GLY A 42 11.91 16.97 -8.02
C GLY A 42 12.23 15.49 -7.98
N VAL A 43 13.34 15.17 -7.31
CA VAL A 43 13.88 13.82 -7.19
C VAL A 43 14.02 13.44 -5.71
N ILE A 44 13.57 12.26 -5.37
CA ILE A 44 13.76 11.61 -4.06
C ILE A 44 14.65 10.38 -4.29
N ALA A 45 15.77 10.30 -3.57
CA ALA A 45 16.68 9.16 -3.65
C ALA A 45 16.88 8.57 -2.26
N GLU A 46 16.14 7.50 -1.95
CA GLU A 46 16.08 6.91 -0.61
C GLU A 46 16.10 5.39 -0.65
N LYS A 47 16.46 4.80 0.49
CA LYS A 47 16.16 3.40 0.74
C LYS A 47 14.69 3.27 1.11
N ALA A 48 13.98 2.37 0.46
CA ALA A 48 12.59 2.10 0.77
C ALA A 48 12.36 0.62 1.10
N PHE A 49 11.46 0.40 2.04
CA PHE A 49 10.89 -0.91 2.36
C PHE A 49 9.71 -1.21 1.43
N ILE A 50 8.82 -0.24 1.23
CA ILE A 50 7.70 -0.29 0.30
C ILE A 50 7.63 1.04 -0.45
N ILE A 51 7.28 0.99 -1.73
CA ILE A 51 6.77 2.12 -2.50
C ILE A 51 5.40 1.71 -3.00
N ALA A 52 4.36 2.41 -2.57
CA ALA A 52 2.99 2.21 -3.01
C ALA A 52 2.54 3.43 -3.82
N CYS A 53 1.94 3.18 -4.98
CA CYS A 53 1.34 4.19 -5.84
C CYS A 53 -0.14 3.85 -5.98
N GLY A 54 -1.00 4.72 -5.52
CA GLY A 54 -2.43 4.50 -5.49
C GLY A 54 -3.23 5.65 -6.08
N ASN A 55 -4.34 5.32 -6.72
CA ASN A 55 -5.37 6.27 -7.13
C ASN A 55 -6.59 6.19 -6.17
N ALA A 56 -6.60 5.17 -5.31
CA ALA A 56 -7.60 4.96 -4.28
C ALA A 56 -6.93 4.83 -2.92
N SER A 57 -7.67 5.17 -1.85
CA SER A 57 -7.12 5.26 -0.51
C SER A 57 -6.74 3.91 0.12
N GLN A 58 -7.40 2.82 -0.30
CA GLN A 58 -7.23 1.51 0.32
C GLN A 58 -6.29 0.60 -0.46
N TYR A 59 -5.47 -0.11 0.30
CA TYR A 59 -4.76 -1.29 -0.15
C TYR A 59 -5.68 -2.52 -0.30
N GLY A 60 -6.71 -2.57 0.52
CA GLY A 60 -7.66 -3.66 0.69
C GLY A 60 -8.01 -3.88 2.16
N ASN A 61 -9.14 -4.51 2.44
CA ASN A 61 -9.59 -4.87 3.80
C ASN A 61 -9.44 -3.75 4.84
N ASN A 62 -9.87 -2.54 4.51
CA ASN A 62 -9.76 -1.35 5.36
C ASN A 62 -8.33 -0.94 5.75
N ALA A 63 -7.30 -1.42 5.05
CA ALA A 63 -5.93 -0.94 5.20
C ALA A 63 -5.70 0.26 4.26
N TYR A 64 -5.50 1.44 4.82
CA TYR A 64 -5.40 2.70 4.08
C TYR A 64 -3.95 3.11 3.88
N ILE A 65 -3.38 2.81 2.71
CA ILE A 65 -2.00 3.17 2.36
C ILE A 65 -1.89 4.61 1.85
N ALA A 66 -2.96 5.14 1.29
CA ALA A 66 -3.05 6.50 0.78
C ALA A 66 -4.36 7.15 1.28
N PRO A 67 -4.48 7.47 2.59
CA PRO A 67 -5.75 7.86 3.21
C PRO A 67 -6.40 9.10 2.59
N ASN A 68 -5.62 9.94 1.94
CA ASN A 68 -6.06 11.19 1.33
C ASN A 68 -6.25 11.08 -0.20
N ALA A 69 -6.16 9.89 -0.79
CA ALA A 69 -6.30 9.72 -2.23
C ALA A 69 -7.70 10.08 -2.72
N ASP A 70 -7.74 10.81 -3.83
CA ASP A 70 -8.95 11.20 -4.54
C ASP A 70 -8.87 10.75 -6.01
N MET A 71 -9.73 9.83 -6.41
CA MET A 71 -9.77 9.28 -7.76
C MET A 71 -10.17 10.31 -8.85
N HIS A 72 -10.52 11.54 -8.48
CA HIS A 72 -10.98 12.57 -9.42
C HIS A 72 -9.96 13.69 -9.63
N ASP A 73 -8.90 13.78 -8.82
CA ASP A 73 -7.95 14.90 -8.84
C ASP A 73 -6.87 14.79 -9.92
N GLY A 74 -6.79 13.66 -10.61
CA GLY A 74 -5.80 13.41 -11.67
C GLY A 74 -4.37 13.21 -11.16
N LEU A 75 -4.22 12.86 -9.89
CA LEU A 75 -2.94 12.62 -9.24
C LEU A 75 -2.82 11.15 -8.79
N ILE A 76 -1.59 10.74 -8.59
CA ILE A 76 -1.22 9.47 -7.96
C ILE A 76 -0.74 9.80 -6.56
N ASP A 77 -1.32 9.17 -5.55
CA ASP A 77 -0.82 9.21 -4.18
C ASP A 77 0.32 8.22 -4.03
N VAL A 78 1.49 8.72 -3.65
CA VAL A 78 2.69 7.92 -3.46
C VAL A 78 3.03 7.86 -1.98
N THR A 79 3.13 6.63 -1.46
CA THR A 79 3.54 6.37 -0.08
C THR A 79 4.83 5.56 -0.10
N VAL A 80 5.91 6.15 0.38
CA VAL A 80 7.22 5.51 0.53
C VAL A 80 7.42 5.17 1.99
N VAL A 81 7.49 3.89 2.30
CA VAL A 81 7.82 3.38 3.63
C VAL A 81 9.34 3.22 3.70
N LEU A 82 9.99 4.00 4.55
CA LEU A 82 11.43 3.91 4.80
C LEU A 82 11.77 2.60 5.53
N PRO A 83 13.05 2.23 5.66
CA PRO A 83 13.45 1.07 6.47
C PRO A 83 12.96 1.19 7.91
N ILE A 84 12.20 0.21 8.36
CA ILE A 84 11.55 0.17 9.67
C ILE A 84 12.03 -1.03 10.49
N THR A 85 11.90 -0.96 11.80
CA THR A 85 12.17 -2.08 12.72
C THR A 85 10.93 -2.98 12.86
N PRO A 86 11.06 -4.20 13.39
CA PRO A 86 9.90 -5.05 13.72
C PRO A 86 8.88 -4.39 14.64
N PHE A 87 9.33 -3.52 15.54
CA PHE A 87 8.45 -2.76 16.43
C PHE A 87 7.64 -1.70 15.65
N ASP A 88 8.31 -0.96 14.75
CA ASP A 88 7.64 0.05 13.92
C ASP A 88 6.61 -0.59 12.98
N THR A 89 6.81 -1.86 12.59
CA THR A 89 5.85 -2.59 11.75
C THR A 89 4.50 -2.77 12.43
N ALA A 90 4.47 -3.00 13.73
CA ALA A 90 3.22 -3.10 14.48
C ALA A 90 2.50 -1.74 14.55
N ILE A 91 3.25 -0.66 14.76
CA ILE A 91 2.72 0.71 14.75
C ILE A 91 2.19 1.05 13.36
N LEU A 92 2.97 0.76 12.31
CA LEU A 92 2.55 1.00 10.92
C LEU A 92 1.25 0.25 10.59
N GLY A 93 1.10 -0.98 11.08
CA GLY A 93 -0.14 -1.74 10.94
C GLY A 93 -1.34 -1.00 11.55
N LEU A 94 -1.21 -0.47 12.76
CA LEU A 94 -2.26 0.32 13.40
C LEU A 94 -2.57 1.61 12.62
N LEU A 95 -1.55 2.28 12.11
CA LEU A 95 -1.70 3.52 11.34
C LEU A 95 -2.39 3.27 10.00
N LEU A 96 -2.12 2.14 9.34
CA LEU A 96 -2.82 1.71 8.13
C LEU A 96 -4.34 1.59 8.36
N PHE A 97 -4.75 0.95 9.47
CA PHE A 97 -6.16 0.77 9.78
C PHE A 97 -6.85 2.04 10.30
N SER A 98 -6.09 2.95 10.92
CA SER A 98 -6.63 4.21 11.45
C SER A 98 -6.72 5.35 10.43
N LYS A 99 -6.23 5.15 9.20
CA LYS A 99 -6.12 6.19 8.14
C LYS A 99 -5.12 7.31 8.46
N HIS A 100 -4.10 7.03 9.26
CA HIS A 100 -3.11 8.03 9.70
C HIS A 100 -1.67 7.63 9.36
N ILE A 101 -1.49 6.77 8.37
CA ILE A 101 -0.15 6.30 7.96
C ILE A 101 0.76 7.44 7.50
N ASP A 102 0.19 8.47 6.90
CA ASP A 102 0.88 9.67 6.41
C ASP A 102 1.45 10.55 7.51
N GLN A 103 1.13 10.28 8.79
CA GLN A 103 1.65 11.00 9.95
C GLN A 103 2.88 10.34 10.60
N ASP A 104 3.28 9.16 10.14
CA ASP A 104 4.48 8.48 10.65
C ASP A 104 5.76 9.08 10.08
N THR A 105 6.79 9.23 10.91
CA THR A 105 8.09 9.80 10.52
C THR A 105 8.90 8.93 9.56
N ASN A 106 8.57 7.64 9.48
CA ASN A 106 9.17 6.71 8.52
C ASN A 106 8.41 6.67 7.19
N ILE A 107 7.46 7.58 6.98
CA ILE A 107 6.65 7.65 5.78
C ILE A 107 6.92 8.95 5.04
N ILE A 108 7.18 8.85 3.74
CA ILE A 108 7.17 9.98 2.82
C ILE A 108 5.93 9.84 1.95
N SER A 109 4.99 10.79 2.08
CA SER A 109 3.76 10.82 1.28
C SER A 109 3.72 12.07 0.42
N PHE A 110 3.39 11.91 -0.86
CA PHE A 110 3.22 13.02 -1.79
C PHE A 110 2.28 12.64 -2.94
N ARG A 111 1.83 13.62 -3.69
CA ARG A 111 1.00 13.45 -4.89
C ARG A 111 1.68 13.98 -6.12
N THR A 112 1.48 13.30 -7.25
CA THR A 112 2.08 13.68 -8.53
C THR A 112 1.24 13.16 -9.70
N PRO A 113 1.16 13.89 -10.83
CA PRO A 113 0.49 13.36 -12.02
C PRO A 113 1.30 12.24 -12.72
N SER A 114 2.60 12.20 -12.48
CA SER A 114 3.48 11.18 -13.04
C SER A 114 4.74 11.02 -12.21
N LEU A 115 5.34 9.82 -12.27
CA LEU A 115 6.65 9.57 -11.66
C LEU A 115 7.37 8.47 -12.42
N THR A 116 8.71 8.49 -12.31
CA THR A 116 9.61 7.41 -12.71
C THR A 116 10.27 6.84 -11.46
N ILE A 117 10.22 5.53 -11.28
CA ILE A 117 10.93 4.81 -10.23
C ILE A 117 12.09 4.05 -10.87
N GLU A 118 13.31 4.36 -10.45
CA GLU A 118 14.53 3.66 -10.85
C GLU A 118 15.07 2.84 -9.67
N ARG A 119 15.51 1.60 -9.94
CA ARG A 119 16.06 0.65 -8.96
C ARG A 119 17.28 -0.07 -9.53
N GLU A 120 18.05 -0.76 -8.69
CA GLU A 120 19.33 -1.38 -9.08
C GLU A 120 19.18 -2.52 -10.10
N ARG A 121 18.01 -3.17 -10.18
CA ARG A 121 17.75 -4.32 -11.05
C ARG A 121 16.26 -4.56 -11.25
N GLU A 122 15.92 -5.33 -12.26
CA GLU A 122 14.58 -5.88 -12.44
C GLU A 122 14.05 -6.59 -11.19
N GLY A 123 12.75 -6.70 -11.06
CA GLY A 123 12.13 -7.37 -9.93
C GLY A 123 10.61 -7.35 -10.00
N ILE A 124 10.00 -8.04 -9.06
CA ILE A 124 8.55 -8.16 -8.99
C ILE A 124 7.95 -6.90 -8.41
N ILE A 125 6.92 -6.40 -9.07
CA ILE A 125 5.94 -5.46 -8.51
C ILE A 125 4.58 -6.15 -8.46
N HIS A 126 3.55 -5.51 -7.95
CA HIS A 126 2.17 -5.96 -8.14
C HIS A 126 1.29 -4.81 -8.64
N LEU A 127 0.32 -5.13 -9.46
CA LEU A 127 -0.78 -4.26 -9.86
C LEU A 127 -2.05 -4.85 -9.26
N ASP A 128 -2.67 -4.11 -8.33
CA ASP A 128 -3.88 -4.53 -7.61
C ASP A 128 -3.82 -5.97 -7.05
N GLY A 129 -2.64 -6.33 -6.51
CA GLY A 129 -2.38 -7.66 -5.94
C GLY A 129 -1.82 -8.70 -6.90
N GLU A 130 -1.90 -8.50 -8.21
CA GLU A 130 -1.34 -9.41 -9.22
C GLU A 130 0.16 -9.15 -9.41
N PRO A 131 1.03 -10.15 -9.14
CA PRO A 131 2.48 -9.99 -9.27
C PRO A 131 2.90 -9.96 -10.73
N ILE A 132 3.78 -9.04 -11.08
CA ILE A 132 4.35 -8.88 -12.41
C ILE A 132 5.84 -8.58 -12.32
N MET A 133 6.65 -9.14 -13.23
CA MET A 133 8.06 -8.80 -13.37
C MET A 133 8.18 -7.50 -14.18
N MET A 134 8.94 -6.55 -13.65
CA MET A 134 9.22 -5.27 -14.31
C MET A 134 10.72 -4.98 -14.28
N ASP A 135 11.17 -4.19 -15.26
CA ASP A 135 12.53 -3.71 -15.39
C ASP A 135 12.98 -2.83 -14.21
N ASP A 136 14.22 -2.39 -14.26
CA ASP A 136 14.82 -1.49 -13.27
C ASP A 136 14.25 -0.07 -13.35
N ARG A 137 13.56 0.27 -14.44
CA ARG A 137 12.87 1.55 -14.65
C ARG A 137 11.37 1.32 -14.83
N ILE A 138 10.58 2.02 -14.03
CA ILE A 138 9.10 1.96 -14.04
C ILE A 138 8.57 3.38 -14.18
N ASP A 139 7.89 3.64 -15.30
CA ASP A 139 7.23 4.92 -15.55
C ASP A 139 5.72 4.78 -15.24
N ILE A 140 5.19 5.69 -14.43
CA ILE A 140 3.80 5.70 -13.98
C ILE A 140 3.18 7.06 -14.30
N VAL A 141 2.03 7.05 -14.95
CA VAL A 141 1.31 8.27 -15.35
C VAL A 141 -0.17 8.14 -14.99
N CYS A 142 -0.73 9.15 -14.34
CA CYS A 142 -2.17 9.26 -14.17
C CYS A 142 -2.81 9.75 -15.46
N HIS A 143 -3.85 9.06 -15.91
CA HIS A 143 -4.69 9.50 -17.02
C HIS A 143 -6.03 9.98 -16.44
N PRO A 144 -6.22 11.29 -16.22
CA PRO A 144 -7.43 11.82 -15.62
C PRO A 144 -8.67 11.48 -16.44
N LEU A 145 -9.78 11.22 -15.78
CA LEU A 145 -11.10 10.99 -16.39
C LEU A 145 -11.13 9.90 -17.48
N SER A 146 -10.20 8.96 -17.45
CA SER A 146 -10.07 7.89 -18.44
C SER A 146 -11.08 6.75 -18.23
N LEU A 147 -11.72 6.65 -17.05
CA LEU A 147 -12.71 5.63 -16.73
C LEU A 147 -13.96 6.26 -16.14
N ASN A 148 -15.12 5.93 -16.73
CA ASN A 148 -16.43 6.31 -16.19
C ASN A 148 -16.99 5.17 -15.35
N VAL A 149 -17.28 5.45 -14.08
CA VAL A 149 -17.86 4.49 -13.14
C VAL A 149 -19.13 5.03 -12.52
N PHE A 150 -20.12 4.15 -12.31
CA PHE A 150 -21.28 4.49 -11.52
C PHE A 150 -20.97 4.27 -10.04
N SER A 151 -21.00 5.32 -9.24
CA SER A 151 -20.81 5.22 -7.79
C SER A 151 -21.91 5.98 -7.04
N ARG A 152 -22.22 5.51 -5.83
CA ARG A 152 -23.01 6.31 -4.91
C ARG A 152 -22.12 7.39 -4.32
N LEU A 153 -22.54 8.65 -4.39
CA LEU A 153 -21.89 9.72 -3.65
C LEU A 153 -21.92 9.39 -2.15
N ARG A 154 -20.79 8.96 -1.60
CA ARG A 154 -20.63 8.85 -0.14
C ARG A 154 -19.90 10.11 0.32
N THR A 155 -20.46 10.81 1.27
CA THR A 155 -19.70 11.78 2.06
C THR A 155 -18.59 11.04 2.79
N PRO A 156 -17.33 11.52 2.72
CA PRO A 156 -16.24 10.88 3.44
C PRO A 156 -16.56 10.85 4.94
N ASP A 157 -16.66 9.67 5.51
CA ASP A 157 -16.77 9.53 6.95
C ASP A 157 -15.36 9.77 7.54
N LYS A 158 -15.17 10.95 8.10
CA LYS A 158 -13.97 11.32 8.85
C LYS A 158 -14.11 10.85 10.30
N GLY A 159 -14.32 9.54 10.50
CA GLY A 159 -14.29 8.96 11.84
C GLY A 159 -13.01 9.39 12.59
N ASN A 160 -13.08 9.45 13.92
CA ASN A 160 -11.87 9.75 14.71
C ASN A 160 -10.92 8.53 14.73
N PHE A 161 -9.67 8.76 15.15
CA PHE A 161 -8.62 7.74 15.20
C PHE A 161 -9.07 6.45 15.88
N PHE A 162 -9.71 6.53 17.04
CA PHE A 162 -10.13 5.37 17.82
C PHE A 162 -11.27 4.60 17.17
N THR A 163 -12.28 5.29 16.63
CA THR A 163 -13.40 4.64 15.94
C THR A 163 -12.96 3.96 14.64
N ASN A 164 -11.99 4.52 13.94
CA ASN A 164 -11.43 3.90 12.73
C ASN A 164 -10.61 2.64 13.06
N ILE A 165 -9.79 2.67 14.11
CA ILE A 165 -9.05 1.46 14.55
C ILE A 165 -10.03 0.39 15.01
N GLU A 166 -10.99 0.72 15.85
CA GLU A 166 -11.93 -0.25 16.40
C GLU A 166 -12.73 -0.95 15.30
N SER A 167 -13.35 -0.19 14.40
CA SER A 167 -14.11 -0.76 13.30
C SER A 167 -13.25 -1.64 12.39
N SER A 168 -12.09 -1.14 11.97
CA SER A 168 -11.19 -1.89 11.08
C SER A 168 -10.59 -3.12 11.74
N PHE A 169 -10.30 -3.06 13.04
CA PHE A 169 -9.83 -4.21 13.82
C PHE A 169 -10.91 -5.29 13.90
N TRP A 170 -12.15 -4.93 14.20
CA TRP A 170 -13.25 -5.88 14.25
C TRP A 170 -13.57 -6.49 12.89
N ASP A 171 -13.52 -5.72 11.82
CA ASP A 171 -13.67 -6.21 10.44
C ASP A 171 -12.57 -7.23 10.10
N PHE A 172 -11.33 -6.95 10.46
CA PHE A 172 -10.21 -7.87 10.28
C PHE A 172 -10.38 -9.16 11.11
N ILE A 173 -10.76 -9.05 12.39
CA ILE A 173 -11.02 -10.22 13.25
C ILE A 173 -12.18 -11.05 12.71
N ASN A 174 -13.27 -10.42 12.27
CA ASN A 174 -14.41 -11.12 11.69
C ASN A 174 -14.04 -11.83 10.38
N SER A 175 -13.18 -11.22 9.57
CA SER A 175 -12.63 -11.85 8.36
C SER A 175 -11.82 -13.10 8.69
N ILE A 176 -10.98 -13.05 9.74
CA ILE A 176 -10.24 -14.23 10.22
C ILE A 176 -11.20 -15.31 10.76
N ARG A 177 -12.20 -14.92 11.54
CA ARG A 177 -13.19 -15.87 12.07
C ARG A 177 -13.93 -16.61 10.97
N SER A 178 -14.37 -15.89 9.94
CA SER A 178 -15.05 -16.48 8.79
C SER A 178 -14.18 -17.52 8.05
N GLU A 179 -12.85 -17.34 8.05
CA GLU A 179 -11.92 -18.33 7.47
C GLU A 179 -11.75 -19.58 8.32
N LEU A 180 -11.79 -19.42 9.64
CA LEU A 180 -11.59 -20.52 10.58
C LEU A 180 -12.86 -21.33 10.83
N ASN A 181 -14.02 -20.93 10.24
CA ASN A 181 -15.35 -21.52 10.51
C ASN A 181 -15.71 -21.53 12.01
N VAL A 182 -15.33 -20.50 12.76
CA VAL A 182 -15.58 -20.34 14.21
C VAL A 182 -16.55 -19.18 14.45
#